data_4e527bd3e7a9d1d54bf948a057e68198
#
_entry.id   4e527bd3e7a9d1d54bf948a057e68198
#
_cell.length_a   1.000
_cell.length_b   1.000
_cell.length_c   1.000
_cell.angle_alpha   90.00
_cell.angle_beta   90.00
_cell.angle_gamma   90.00
#
_symmetry.space_group_name_H-M   'P 1'
#
loop_
_entity.id
_entity.type
_entity.pdbx_description
1 polymer ?
#
loop_
_entity_poly.entity_id
_entity_poly.type
_entity_poly.pdbx_seq_one_letter_code
_entity_poly.pdbx_strand_id
1 'polypeptide(L)'
;MEAWEIILLSFGASLVLFWIASYFIVAAVVYNILLVRTSPQKWSRECSLKDDEEQKRMYAAGNEWCDRYSDKLCEVSITSDGFRLVGEYINFGFDKAVIIIAGRTEGCKYSYYFAEPYRKAGYNVLVIDNRCHGFSEGKYVSLGLKEYKDILRWGEFLHNEHGNQKIVLHGICIGSATALYALTASECPSYFAGMVADGMYVDFKESIKNHMIEQNRKNIRICLKLLTFYFRLRTGKKMVQQGPLSYIGQLQKPILFIYSKQDIYSVPEKGQLLYDTCQCKKQLAWFDRGAHSKVRINNTEKYDNTVIDFLAENVG
;
A
#
# COMPACT_ATOMS: atom_id res chain seq x y z
N MET A 1 58.57 -9.48 -6.92
CA MET A 1 57.44 -9.74 -7.83
C MET A 1 57.89 -9.36 -9.22
N GLU A 2 57.76 -10.27 -10.15
CA GLU A 2 58.04 -10.03 -11.57
C GLU A 2 56.94 -9.12 -12.15
N ALA A 3 57.26 -8.34 -13.18
CA ALA A 3 56.34 -7.41 -13.81
C ALA A 3 55.02 -8.06 -14.27
N TRP A 4 55.08 -9.29 -14.79
CA TRP A 4 53.91 -10.04 -15.23
C TRP A 4 53.01 -10.48 -14.05
N GLU A 5 53.57 -10.76 -12.87
CA GLU A 5 52.77 -11.05 -11.63
C GLU A 5 51.95 -9.84 -11.21
N ILE A 6 52.55 -8.64 -11.29
CA ILE A 6 51.85 -7.39 -11.00
C ILE A 6 50.71 -7.16 -11.98
N ILE A 7 50.94 -7.42 -13.28
CA ILE A 7 49.91 -7.28 -14.33
C ILE A 7 48.76 -8.26 -14.08
N LEU A 8 49.04 -9.53 -13.78
CA LEU A 8 47.99 -10.53 -13.46
C LEU A 8 47.19 -10.18 -12.22
N LEU A 9 47.83 -9.73 -11.15
CA LEU A 9 47.16 -9.30 -9.92
C LEU A 9 46.28 -8.07 -10.19
N SER A 10 46.80 -7.09 -10.94
CA SER A 10 46.04 -5.89 -11.30
C SER A 10 44.82 -6.22 -12.16
N PHE A 11 44.98 -7.13 -13.13
CA PHE A 11 43.86 -7.61 -13.95
C PHE A 11 42.82 -8.37 -13.13
N GLY A 12 43.26 -9.27 -12.26
CA GLY A 12 42.38 -10.00 -11.32
C GLY A 12 41.60 -9.04 -10.39
N ALA A 13 42.29 -8.05 -9.81
CA ALA A 13 41.67 -7.04 -8.98
C ALA A 13 40.62 -6.21 -9.77
N SER A 14 40.95 -5.82 -11.01
CA SER A 14 40.03 -5.09 -11.91
C SER A 14 38.79 -5.90 -12.25
N LEU A 15 38.92 -7.21 -12.51
CA LEU A 15 37.78 -8.10 -12.71
C LEU A 15 36.88 -8.21 -11.48
N VAL A 16 37.45 -8.35 -10.30
CA VAL A 16 36.71 -8.41 -9.03
C VAL A 16 35.95 -7.08 -8.79
N LEU A 17 36.62 -5.95 -9.00
CA LEU A 17 35.97 -4.64 -8.88
C LEU A 17 34.84 -4.45 -9.90
N PHE A 18 35.02 -4.91 -11.12
CA PHE A 18 33.97 -4.89 -12.15
C PHE A 18 32.74 -5.72 -11.73
N TRP A 19 32.94 -6.93 -11.20
CA TRP A 19 31.85 -7.77 -10.72
C TRP A 19 31.12 -7.16 -9.52
N ILE A 20 31.86 -6.58 -8.58
CA ILE A 20 31.28 -5.89 -7.43
C ILE A 20 30.43 -4.69 -7.90
N ALA A 21 31.00 -3.85 -8.78
CA ALA A 21 30.27 -2.70 -9.32
C ALA A 21 29.01 -3.12 -10.08
N SER A 22 29.11 -4.15 -10.94
CA SER A 22 27.97 -4.72 -11.66
C SER A 22 26.88 -5.21 -10.73
N TYR A 23 27.22 -5.88 -9.62
CA TYR A 23 26.27 -6.33 -8.62
C TYR A 23 25.49 -5.16 -8.01
N PHE A 24 26.17 -4.08 -7.62
CA PHE A 24 25.52 -2.88 -7.08
C PHE A 24 24.64 -2.17 -8.12
N ILE A 25 25.11 -2.06 -9.36
CA ILE A 25 24.32 -1.43 -10.44
C ILE A 25 23.03 -2.22 -10.68
N VAL A 26 23.11 -3.54 -10.83
CA VAL A 26 21.91 -4.37 -11.05
C VAL A 26 20.98 -4.34 -9.86
N ALA A 27 21.50 -4.34 -8.63
CA ALA A 27 20.69 -4.20 -7.44
C ALA A 27 19.94 -2.85 -7.40
N ALA A 28 20.62 -1.76 -7.76
CA ALA A 28 20.00 -0.44 -7.87
C ALA A 28 18.92 -0.41 -8.97
N VAL A 29 19.16 -1.02 -10.12
CA VAL A 29 18.17 -1.11 -11.21
C VAL A 29 16.91 -1.85 -10.76
N VAL A 30 17.05 -3.03 -10.13
CA VAL A 30 15.92 -3.81 -9.60
C VAL A 30 15.13 -2.99 -8.58
N TYR A 31 15.83 -2.35 -7.65
CA TYR A 31 15.21 -1.49 -6.65
C TYR A 31 14.45 -0.31 -7.30
N ASN A 32 15.07 0.36 -8.28
CA ASN A 32 14.48 1.52 -8.95
C ASN A 32 13.21 1.14 -9.74
N ILE A 33 13.21 -0.02 -10.39
CA ILE A 33 12.01 -0.52 -11.08
C ILE A 33 10.84 -0.67 -10.11
N LEU A 34 11.08 -1.19 -8.92
CA LEU A 34 10.03 -1.59 -7.99
C LEU A 34 9.62 -0.47 -7.00
N LEU A 35 10.58 0.35 -6.54
CA LEU A 35 10.39 1.21 -5.38
C LEU A 35 10.77 2.68 -5.60
N VAL A 36 11.03 3.09 -6.85
CA VAL A 36 11.38 4.48 -7.17
C VAL A 36 10.47 5.03 -8.26
N ARG A 37 9.92 6.21 -8.04
CA ARG A 37 9.24 6.97 -9.09
C ARG A 37 10.30 7.55 -10.04
N THR A 38 10.38 7.00 -11.24
CA THR A 38 11.40 7.35 -12.23
C THR A 38 10.89 8.35 -13.28
N SER A 39 9.58 8.52 -13.38
CA SER A 39 8.94 9.51 -14.26
C SER A 39 7.60 9.97 -13.68
N PRO A 40 7.05 11.12 -14.12
CA PRO A 40 5.72 11.59 -13.70
C PRO A 40 4.59 10.61 -14.04
N GLN A 41 4.73 9.82 -15.13
CA GLN A 41 3.74 8.85 -15.59
C GLN A 41 3.74 7.59 -14.73
N LYS A 42 4.87 7.26 -14.10
CA LYS A 42 4.94 6.13 -13.20
C LYS A 42 4.18 6.45 -11.91
N TRP A 43 3.19 5.61 -11.60
CA TRP A 43 2.29 5.77 -10.45
C TRP A 43 1.50 7.08 -10.49
N SER A 44 1.07 7.46 -11.70
CA SER A 44 0.18 8.60 -11.91
C SER A 44 -1.24 8.30 -11.44
N ARG A 45 -2.15 9.24 -11.59
CA ARG A 45 -3.59 9.05 -11.31
C ARG A 45 -4.31 8.25 -12.39
N GLU A 46 -3.63 7.93 -13.50
CA GLU A 46 -4.19 7.15 -14.60
C GLU A 46 -4.10 5.64 -14.33
N CYS A 47 -4.99 4.87 -14.95
CA CYS A 47 -4.96 3.42 -14.86
C CYS A 47 -3.62 2.87 -15.39
N SER A 48 -2.87 2.19 -14.52
CA SER A 48 -1.52 1.71 -14.83
C SER A 48 -1.52 0.43 -15.66
N LEU A 49 -2.57 -0.40 -15.55
CA LEU A 49 -2.69 -1.70 -16.23
C LEU A 49 -3.64 -1.58 -17.42
N LYS A 50 -3.09 -1.13 -18.55
CA LYS A 50 -3.86 -0.86 -19.77
C LYS A 50 -4.53 -2.10 -20.39
N ASP A 51 -4.04 -3.28 -20.11
CA ASP A 51 -4.54 -4.56 -20.64
C ASP A 51 -5.44 -5.30 -19.62
N ASP A 52 -5.74 -4.69 -18.47
CA ASP A 52 -6.58 -5.26 -17.42
C ASP A 52 -7.98 -4.63 -17.46
N GLU A 53 -8.92 -5.33 -18.06
CA GLU A 53 -10.30 -4.85 -18.25
C GLU A 53 -11.06 -4.68 -16.92
N GLU A 54 -10.77 -5.50 -15.90
CA GLU A 54 -11.39 -5.32 -14.58
C GLU A 54 -10.88 -4.03 -13.92
N GLN A 55 -9.58 -3.77 -13.98
CA GLN A 55 -9.03 -2.54 -13.42
C GLN A 55 -9.54 -1.29 -14.15
N LYS A 56 -9.67 -1.34 -15.48
CA LYS A 56 -10.29 -0.24 -16.23
C LYS A 56 -11.73 0.02 -15.78
N ARG A 57 -12.53 -1.03 -15.59
CA ARG A 57 -13.91 -0.91 -15.09
C ARG A 57 -13.95 -0.33 -13.67
N MET A 58 -13.00 -0.72 -12.80
CA MET A 58 -12.88 -0.14 -11.45
C MET A 58 -12.58 1.36 -11.51
N TYR A 59 -11.63 1.79 -12.36
CA TYR A 59 -11.34 3.20 -12.56
C TYR A 59 -12.54 3.97 -13.12
N ALA A 60 -13.23 3.42 -14.14
CA ALA A 60 -14.42 4.04 -14.74
C ALA A 60 -15.53 4.21 -13.70
N ALA A 61 -15.87 3.16 -12.97
CA ALA A 61 -16.89 3.20 -11.92
C ALA A 61 -16.51 4.12 -10.75
N GLY A 62 -15.22 4.17 -10.38
CA GLY A 62 -14.73 5.10 -9.38
C GLY A 62 -14.82 6.56 -9.81
N ASN A 63 -14.45 6.87 -11.05
CA ASN A 63 -14.57 8.21 -11.60
C ASN A 63 -16.07 8.62 -11.72
N GLU A 64 -16.94 7.74 -12.21
CA GLU A 64 -18.39 8.01 -12.24
C GLU A 64 -18.95 8.29 -10.84
N TRP A 65 -18.50 7.54 -9.83
CA TRP A 65 -18.87 7.80 -8.45
C TRP A 65 -18.38 9.18 -7.99
N CYS A 66 -17.14 9.54 -8.26
CA CYS A 66 -16.58 10.85 -7.93
C CYS A 66 -17.31 11.99 -8.63
N ASP A 67 -17.60 11.86 -9.92
CA ASP A 67 -18.33 12.86 -10.72
C ASP A 67 -19.71 13.13 -10.15
N ARG A 68 -20.40 12.10 -9.64
CA ARG A 68 -21.72 12.21 -8.99
C ARG A 68 -21.70 13.10 -7.74
N TYR A 69 -20.56 13.20 -7.07
CA TYR A 69 -20.39 13.98 -5.85
C TYR A 69 -19.34 15.11 -6.01
N SER A 70 -19.12 15.55 -7.23
CA SER A 70 -18.13 16.58 -7.56
C SER A 70 -18.40 17.93 -6.87
N ASP A 71 -19.67 18.23 -6.56
CA ASP A 71 -20.10 19.41 -5.78
C ASP A 71 -19.60 19.39 -4.31
N LYS A 72 -19.20 18.23 -3.80
CA LYS A 72 -18.71 18.00 -2.42
C LYS A 72 -17.21 17.76 -2.35
N LEU A 73 -16.56 17.67 -3.52
CA LEU A 73 -15.15 17.35 -3.63
C LEU A 73 -14.29 18.60 -3.47
N CYS A 74 -13.23 18.49 -2.67
CA CYS A 74 -12.20 19.49 -2.53
C CYS A 74 -10.83 18.83 -2.66
N GLU A 75 -9.97 19.36 -3.55
CA GLU A 75 -8.55 18.99 -3.53
C GLU A 75 -7.91 19.58 -2.28
N VAL A 76 -7.20 18.75 -1.53
CA VAL A 76 -6.55 19.11 -0.27
C VAL A 76 -5.07 18.73 -0.30
N SER A 77 -4.26 19.40 0.51
CA SER A 77 -2.86 19.07 0.63
C SER A 77 -2.33 19.28 2.05
N ILE A 78 -1.37 18.44 2.43
CA ILE A 78 -0.63 18.56 3.69
C ILE A 78 0.87 18.56 3.42
N THR A 79 1.64 18.98 4.42
CA THR A 79 3.09 18.77 4.43
C THR A 79 3.45 17.68 5.44
N SER A 80 4.19 16.67 5.00
CA SER A 80 4.70 15.57 5.85
C SER A 80 6.15 15.27 5.50
N ASP A 81 7.04 15.22 6.50
CA ASP A 81 8.49 15.01 6.31
C ASP A 81 9.12 15.93 5.22
N GLY A 82 8.60 17.16 5.04
CA GLY A 82 9.06 18.10 4.03
C GLY A 82 8.53 17.87 2.62
N PHE A 83 7.63 16.90 2.41
CA PHE A 83 6.94 16.66 1.14
C PHE A 83 5.53 17.22 1.16
N ARG A 84 5.14 17.88 0.06
CA ARG A 84 3.73 18.22 -0.18
C ARG A 84 3.02 16.96 -0.65
N LEU A 85 1.99 16.56 0.08
CA LEU A 85 1.12 15.43 -0.25
C LEU A 85 -0.25 15.96 -0.64
N VAL A 86 -0.87 15.33 -1.64
CA VAL A 86 -2.15 15.74 -2.22
C VAL A 86 -3.17 14.65 -2.04
N GLY A 87 -4.40 15.03 -1.76
CA GLY A 87 -5.56 14.14 -1.68
C GLY A 87 -6.82 14.87 -2.15
N GLU A 88 -7.91 14.15 -2.22
CA GLU A 88 -9.22 14.68 -2.56
C GLU A 88 -10.22 14.28 -1.46
N TYR A 89 -10.81 15.28 -0.82
CA TYR A 89 -11.75 15.10 0.28
C TYR A 89 -13.17 15.36 -0.20
N ILE A 90 -14.06 14.39 0.07
CA ILE A 90 -15.48 14.49 -0.26
C ILE A 90 -16.25 14.59 1.07
N ASN A 91 -16.81 15.76 1.32
CA ASN A 91 -17.50 16.08 2.55
C ASN A 91 -19.02 15.86 2.41
N PHE A 92 -19.54 14.82 3.04
CA PHE A 92 -20.97 14.53 3.10
C PHE A 92 -21.66 15.12 4.35
N GLY A 93 -20.93 15.84 5.20
CA GLY A 93 -21.44 16.46 6.43
C GLY A 93 -21.44 15.53 7.64
N PHE A 94 -20.68 14.44 7.62
CA PHE A 94 -20.58 13.51 8.74
C PHE A 94 -19.44 13.89 9.70
N ASP A 95 -19.48 13.40 10.91
CA ASP A 95 -18.44 13.53 11.93
C ASP A 95 -17.39 12.42 11.89
N LYS A 96 -17.57 11.43 10.99
CA LYS A 96 -16.67 10.32 10.76
C LYS A 96 -16.06 10.40 9.37
N ALA A 97 -14.82 9.93 9.20
CA ALA A 97 -14.16 9.89 7.90
C ALA A 97 -13.42 8.56 7.67
N VAL A 98 -13.24 8.21 6.40
CA VAL A 98 -12.33 7.17 5.97
C VAL A 98 -11.17 7.78 5.19
N ILE A 99 -9.95 7.29 5.41
CA ILE A 99 -8.80 7.51 4.54
C ILE A 99 -8.59 6.24 3.73
N ILE A 100 -8.74 6.33 2.40
CA ILE A 100 -8.52 5.20 1.50
C ILE A 100 -7.11 5.29 0.92
N ILE A 101 -6.31 4.26 1.16
CA ILE A 101 -4.88 4.18 0.87
C ILE A 101 -4.69 3.15 -0.24
N ALA A 102 -4.39 3.63 -1.44
CA ALA A 102 -4.24 2.79 -2.63
C ALA A 102 -3.04 1.82 -2.54
N GLY A 103 -3.02 0.86 -3.45
CA GLY A 103 -1.92 -0.07 -3.68
C GLY A 103 -0.65 0.61 -4.20
N ARG A 104 0.37 -0.21 -4.51
CA ARG A 104 1.71 0.28 -4.87
C ARG A 104 1.77 1.04 -6.20
N THR A 105 0.86 0.77 -7.12
CA THR A 105 0.94 1.31 -8.50
C THR A 105 -0.16 2.31 -8.82
N GLU A 106 -1.09 2.53 -7.89
CA GLU A 106 -2.30 3.32 -8.09
C GLU A 106 -2.22 4.67 -7.37
N GLY A 107 -2.72 5.72 -8.03
CA GLY A 107 -3.00 7.03 -7.45
C GLY A 107 -4.39 7.10 -6.81
N CYS A 108 -4.77 8.27 -6.28
CA CYS A 108 -6.01 8.45 -5.51
C CYS A 108 -7.29 8.11 -6.32
N LYS A 109 -7.29 8.29 -7.63
CA LYS A 109 -8.47 7.98 -8.47
C LYS A 109 -8.90 6.51 -8.43
N TYR A 110 -7.95 5.59 -8.23
CA TYR A 110 -8.28 4.19 -7.99
C TYR A 110 -9.11 3.99 -6.72
N SER A 111 -8.84 4.80 -5.70
CA SER A 111 -9.47 4.69 -4.39
C SER A 111 -10.95 5.06 -4.37
N TYR A 112 -11.42 5.88 -5.30
CA TYR A 112 -12.86 6.21 -5.41
C TYR A 112 -13.75 4.98 -5.56
N TYR A 113 -13.23 3.96 -6.22
CA TYR A 113 -13.98 2.72 -6.41
C TYR A 113 -14.40 2.08 -5.08
N PHE A 114 -13.65 2.31 -3.99
CA PHE A 114 -13.91 1.74 -2.67
C PHE A 114 -14.70 2.68 -1.73
N ALA A 115 -15.14 3.84 -2.20
CA ALA A 115 -15.71 4.88 -1.35
C ALA A 115 -17.18 4.65 -0.94
N GLU A 116 -17.98 4.01 -1.80
CA GLU A 116 -19.44 3.91 -1.60
C GLU A 116 -19.88 3.25 -0.29
N PRO A 117 -19.30 2.13 0.18
CA PRO A 117 -19.71 1.53 1.44
C PRO A 117 -19.50 2.49 2.63
N TYR A 118 -18.48 3.33 2.60
CA TYR A 118 -18.23 4.32 3.65
C TYR A 118 -19.25 5.45 3.63
N ARG A 119 -19.57 5.98 2.44
CA ARG A 119 -20.64 6.98 2.30
C ARG A 119 -21.96 6.44 2.86
N LYS A 120 -22.35 5.20 2.52
CA LYS A 120 -23.55 4.53 3.03
C LYS A 120 -23.51 4.34 4.55
N ALA A 121 -22.33 4.10 5.11
CA ALA A 121 -22.12 3.94 6.56
C ALA A 121 -22.00 5.29 7.31
N GLY A 122 -22.17 6.44 6.63
CA GLY A 122 -22.13 7.76 7.27
C GLY A 122 -20.71 8.30 7.51
N TYR A 123 -19.81 8.10 6.54
CA TYR A 123 -18.44 8.62 6.58
C TYR A 123 -18.18 9.60 5.44
N ASN A 124 -17.46 10.66 5.73
CA ASN A 124 -16.76 11.45 4.75
C ASN A 124 -15.61 10.64 4.15
N VAL A 125 -15.16 10.97 2.94
CA VAL A 125 -14.16 10.17 2.24
C VAL A 125 -12.96 11.04 1.88
N LEU A 126 -11.77 10.61 2.30
CA LEU A 126 -10.49 11.14 1.84
C LEU A 126 -9.78 10.07 1.03
N VAL A 127 -9.50 10.35 -0.24
CA VAL A 127 -8.62 9.54 -1.09
C VAL A 127 -7.30 10.29 -1.24
N ILE A 128 -6.18 9.60 -1.07
CA ILE A 128 -4.85 10.22 -1.07
C ILE A 128 -3.98 9.71 -2.20
N ASP A 129 -3.18 10.59 -2.78
CA ASP A 129 -2.00 10.17 -3.50
C ASP A 129 -0.92 9.84 -2.46
N ASN A 130 -0.57 8.57 -2.34
CA ASN A 130 0.52 8.17 -1.47
C ASN A 130 1.80 8.93 -1.82
N ARG A 131 2.74 9.09 -0.88
CA ARG A 131 4.06 9.63 -1.18
C ARG A 131 4.63 8.98 -2.44
N CYS A 132 5.18 9.75 -3.37
CA CYS A 132 5.67 9.32 -4.69
C CYS A 132 4.60 8.97 -5.74
N HIS A 133 3.31 9.14 -5.47
CA HIS A 133 2.22 8.84 -6.40
C HIS A 133 1.47 10.11 -6.82
N GLY A 134 0.77 10.04 -7.94
CA GLY A 134 -0.10 11.11 -8.42
C GLY A 134 0.55 12.49 -8.39
N PHE A 135 -0.05 13.41 -7.66
CA PHE A 135 0.43 14.79 -7.47
C PHE A 135 1.22 14.98 -6.16
N SER A 136 1.35 13.93 -5.34
CA SER A 136 2.19 13.96 -4.15
C SER A 136 3.67 13.91 -4.50
N GLU A 137 4.46 14.64 -3.73
CA GLU A 137 5.91 14.68 -3.86
C GLU A 137 6.57 13.39 -3.34
N GLY A 138 7.87 13.31 -3.54
CA GLY A 138 8.70 12.18 -3.15
C GLY A 138 9.20 11.37 -4.35
N LYS A 139 10.13 10.46 -4.08
CA LYS A 139 10.79 9.66 -5.10
C LYS A 139 10.87 8.18 -4.74
N TYR A 140 10.97 7.88 -3.43
CA TYR A 140 11.25 6.53 -2.93
C TYR A 140 10.11 6.02 -2.07
N VAL A 141 9.58 4.86 -2.41
CA VAL A 141 8.60 4.13 -1.60
C VAL A 141 9.34 3.31 -0.55
N SER A 142 8.95 3.42 0.71
CA SER A 142 9.54 2.69 1.83
C SER A 142 8.69 1.51 2.31
N LEU A 143 7.71 1.09 1.53
CA LEU A 143 6.79 -0.01 1.86
C LEU A 143 5.92 0.26 3.10
N GLY A 144 5.52 1.51 3.29
CA GLY A 144 4.73 1.95 4.44
C GLY A 144 5.56 2.37 5.66
N LEU A 145 6.87 2.04 5.70
CA LEU A 145 7.74 2.23 6.88
C LEU A 145 8.04 3.70 7.22
N LYS A 146 7.81 4.61 6.29
CA LYS A 146 7.86 6.06 6.48
C LYS A 146 6.50 6.69 6.16
N GLU A 147 5.80 6.13 5.18
CA GLU A 147 4.51 6.60 4.71
C GLU A 147 3.42 6.52 5.80
N TYR A 148 3.59 5.71 6.84
CA TYR A 148 2.66 5.68 7.98
C TYR A 148 2.52 7.05 8.66
N LYS A 149 3.59 7.86 8.69
CA LYS A 149 3.56 9.23 9.23
C LYS A 149 2.67 10.15 8.41
N ASP A 150 2.64 9.92 7.08
CA ASP A 150 1.75 10.65 6.19
C ASP A 150 0.29 10.37 6.54
N ILE A 151 -0.03 9.11 6.87
CA ILE A 151 -1.38 8.73 7.29
C ILE A 151 -1.76 9.39 8.62
N LEU A 152 -0.85 9.41 9.59
CA LEU A 152 -1.08 10.12 10.86
C LEU A 152 -1.32 11.62 10.61
N ARG A 153 -0.55 12.23 9.72
CA ARG A 153 -0.69 13.64 9.35
C ARG A 153 -2.01 13.92 8.61
N TRP A 154 -2.45 13.03 7.72
CA TRP A 154 -3.78 13.12 7.11
C TRP A 154 -4.92 12.97 8.13
N GLY A 155 -4.75 12.10 9.13
CA GLY A 155 -5.69 11.99 10.23
C GLY A 155 -5.78 13.28 11.05
N GLU A 156 -4.64 13.88 11.37
CA GLU A 156 -4.58 15.17 12.07
C GLU A 156 -5.30 16.28 11.28
N PHE A 157 -5.09 16.33 9.96
CA PHE A 157 -5.78 17.24 9.05
C PHE A 157 -7.31 17.05 9.10
N LEU A 158 -7.79 15.81 8.98
CA LEU A 158 -9.22 15.52 9.05
C LEU A 158 -9.84 15.86 10.42
N HIS A 159 -9.09 15.61 11.48
CA HIS A 159 -9.57 15.88 12.84
C HIS A 159 -9.61 17.38 13.14
N ASN A 160 -8.53 18.10 12.88
CA ASN A 160 -8.37 19.48 13.27
C ASN A 160 -9.08 20.47 12.32
N GLU A 161 -9.01 20.22 11.01
CA GLU A 161 -9.52 21.18 10.01
C GLU A 161 -10.94 20.83 9.54
N HIS A 162 -11.34 19.56 9.60
CA HIS A 162 -12.66 19.11 9.18
C HIS A 162 -13.54 18.57 10.31
N GLY A 163 -13.06 18.54 11.56
CA GLY A 163 -13.84 18.16 12.74
C GLY A 163 -14.22 16.68 12.81
N ASN A 164 -13.55 15.82 12.05
CA ASN A 164 -13.87 14.39 12.03
C ASN A 164 -13.41 13.73 13.35
N GLN A 165 -14.34 13.22 14.12
CA GLN A 165 -14.09 12.67 15.46
C GLN A 165 -13.60 11.22 15.43
N LYS A 166 -13.98 10.45 14.39
CA LYS A 166 -13.55 9.08 14.18
C LYS A 166 -13.04 8.89 12.76
N ILE A 167 -11.84 8.31 12.64
CA ILE A 167 -11.19 8.08 11.36
C ILE A 167 -10.88 6.60 11.20
N VAL A 168 -11.34 6.02 10.11
CA VAL A 168 -11.06 4.64 9.72
C VAL A 168 -10.06 4.64 8.56
N LEU A 169 -9.19 3.66 8.53
CA LEU A 169 -8.26 3.46 7.44
C LEU A 169 -8.74 2.29 6.55
N HIS A 170 -8.82 2.50 5.25
CA HIS A 170 -9.00 1.44 4.27
C HIS A 170 -7.73 1.31 3.45
N GLY A 171 -6.99 0.26 3.67
CA GLY A 171 -5.78 -0.01 2.91
C GLY A 171 -5.99 -1.12 1.88
N ILE A 172 -5.36 -0.96 0.71
CA ILE A 172 -5.38 -1.95 -0.37
C ILE A 172 -3.93 -2.41 -0.58
N CYS A 173 -3.64 -3.69 -0.46
CA CYS A 173 -2.31 -4.26 -0.63
C CYS A 173 -1.27 -3.58 0.29
N ILE A 174 -0.32 -2.81 -0.28
CA ILE A 174 0.66 -2.02 0.48
C ILE A 174 0.01 -0.92 1.32
N GLY A 175 -1.14 -0.41 0.89
CA GLY A 175 -1.95 0.52 1.67
C GLY A 175 -2.41 -0.08 2.99
N SER A 176 -2.76 -1.39 3.01
CA SER A 176 -3.10 -2.12 4.24
C SER A 176 -1.92 -2.22 5.20
N ALA A 177 -0.70 -2.47 4.67
CA ALA A 177 0.51 -2.47 5.49
C ALA A 177 0.80 -1.07 6.07
N THR A 178 0.63 -0.02 5.26
CA THR A 178 0.83 1.36 5.69
C THR A 178 -0.18 1.76 6.78
N ALA A 179 -1.45 1.39 6.62
CA ALA A 179 -2.50 1.60 7.63
C ALA A 179 -2.16 0.87 8.95
N LEU A 180 -1.73 -0.39 8.87
CA LEU A 180 -1.31 -1.14 10.05
C LEU A 180 -0.16 -0.46 10.79
N TYR A 181 0.87 0.01 10.07
CA TYR A 181 2.00 0.69 10.71
C TYR A 181 1.58 2.02 11.35
N ALA A 182 0.63 2.74 10.76
CA ALA A 182 0.08 3.95 11.36
C ALA A 182 -0.66 3.63 12.67
N LEU A 183 -1.50 2.59 12.69
CA LEU A 183 -2.28 2.21 13.87
C LEU A 183 -1.47 1.52 14.98
N THR A 184 -0.29 0.98 14.66
CA THR A 184 0.63 0.37 15.64
C THR A 184 1.75 1.31 16.07
N ALA A 185 1.81 2.52 15.52
CA ALA A 185 2.77 3.54 15.92
C ALA A 185 2.45 4.05 17.35
N SER A 186 3.48 4.27 18.15
CA SER A 186 3.32 4.78 19.52
C SER A 186 2.64 6.14 19.60
N GLU A 187 2.80 6.95 18.54
CA GLU A 187 2.20 8.27 18.37
C GLU A 187 0.80 8.26 17.74
N CYS A 188 0.20 7.08 17.50
CA CYS A 188 -1.12 6.98 16.88
C CYS A 188 -2.22 7.62 17.74
N PRO A 189 -2.90 8.66 17.26
CA PRO A 189 -3.95 9.33 18.02
C PRO A 189 -5.19 8.46 18.24
N SER A 190 -5.95 8.78 19.28
CA SER A 190 -7.14 8.02 19.70
C SER A 190 -8.31 8.09 18.71
N TYR A 191 -8.40 9.15 17.91
CA TYR A 191 -9.45 9.32 16.90
C TYR A 191 -9.35 8.33 15.72
N PHE A 192 -8.19 7.66 15.52
CA PHE A 192 -8.16 6.50 14.64
C PHE A 192 -8.91 5.33 15.28
N ALA A 193 -9.98 4.88 14.64
CA ALA A 193 -10.97 4.00 15.25
C ALA A 193 -10.89 2.53 14.77
N GLY A 194 -10.23 2.26 13.64
CA GLY A 194 -10.09 0.91 13.10
C GLY A 194 -9.58 0.90 11.67
N MET A 195 -9.49 -0.30 11.06
CA MET A 195 -9.09 -0.43 9.68
C MET A 195 -9.77 -1.56 8.93
N VAL A 196 -9.84 -1.40 7.60
CA VAL A 196 -10.15 -2.45 6.64
C VAL A 196 -8.88 -2.75 5.85
N ALA A 197 -8.50 -4.01 5.80
CA ALA A 197 -7.28 -4.49 5.14
C ALA A 197 -7.65 -5.40 3.97
N ASP A 198 -7.66 -4.84 2.75
CA ASP A 198 -7.94 -5.57 1.52
C ASP A 198 -6.63 -6.12 0.91
N GLY A 199 -6.50 -7.44 0.89
CA GLY A 199 -5.36 -8.12 0.29
C GLY A 199 -4.02 -7.80 0.97
N MET A 200 -3.97 -7.68 2.30
CA MET A 200 -2.72 -7.42 3.03
C MET A 200 -1.77 -8.61 2.97
N TYR A 201 -0.53 -8.39 2.54
CA TYR A 201 0.52 -9.41 2.51
C TYR A 201 1.23 -9.57 3.87
N VAL A 202 1.90 -10.69 4.09
CA VAL A 202 2.71 -10.91 5.32
C VAL A 202 4.04 -10.18 5.30
N ASP A 203 4.72 -10.19 4.16
CA ASP A 203 5.92 -9.40 3.87
C ASP A 203 6.05 -9.12 2.36
N PHE A 204 6.69 -8.01 2.04
CA PHE A 204 6.79 -7.54 0.65
C PHE A 204 7.65 -8.45 -0.24
N LYS A 205 8.66 -9.12 0.33
CA LYS A 205 9.52 -10.03 -0.43
C LYS A 205 8.73 -11.23 -0.95
N GLU A 206 7.81 -11.77 -0.14
CA GLU A 206 6.95 -12.87 -0.56
C GLU A 206 5.96 -12.41 -1.63
N SER A 207 5.31 -11.26 -1.44
CA SER A 207 4.40 -10.68 -2.43
C SER A 207 5.11 -10.48 -3.78
N ILE A 208 6.28 -9.85 -3.82
CA ILE A 208 7.06 -9.69 -5.06
C ILE A 208 7.50 -11.01 -5.65
N LYS A 209 7.87 -12.00 -4.85
CA LYS A 209 8.17 -13.34 -5.34
C LYS A 209 6.99 -13.93 -6.11
N ASN A 210 5.79 -13.83 -5.56
CA ASN A 210 4.57 -14.34 -6.18
C ASN A 210 4.23 -13.61 -7.49
N HIS A 211 4.37 -12.28 -7.52
CA HIS A 211 4.27 -11.49 -8.76
C HIS A 211 5.26 -11.93 -9.84
N MET A 212 6.51 -12.21 -9.45
CA MET A 212 7.53 -12.66 -10.41
C MET A 212 7.24 -14.08 -10.93
N ILE A 213 6.71 -14.97 -10.11
CA ILE A 213 6.30 -16.32 -10.50
C ILE A 213 5.18 -16.24 -11.53
N GLU A 214 4.13 -15.48 -11.23
CA GLU A 214 2.97 -15.30 -12.11
C GLU A 214 3.38 -14.70 -13.48
N GLN A 215 4.30 -13.75 -13.48
CA GLN A 215 4.83 -13.15 -14.70
C GLN A 215 5.89 -14.03 -15.42
N ASN A 216 6.08 -15.28 -15.02
CA ASN A 216 7.09 -16.19 -15.57
C ASN A 216 8.52 -15.58 -15.62
N ARG A 217 8.89 -14.75 -14.63
CA ARG A 217 10.20 -14.12 -14.57
C ARG A 217 11.29 -15.15 -14.25
N LYS A 218 12.42 -15.02 -14.94
CA LYS A 218 13.62 -15.84 -14.68
C LYS A 218 14.43 -15.24 -13.52
N ASN A 219 15.31 -16.07 -12.93
CA ASN A 219 16.29 -15.65 -11.91
C ASN A 219 15.68 -14.97 -10.67
N ILE A 220 14.45 -15.36 -10.27
CA ILE A 220 13.71 -14.77 -9.15
C ILE A 220 14.55 -14.69 -7.87
N ARG A 221 15.30 -15.77 -7.53
CA ARG A 221 16.15 -15.81 -6.33
C ARG A 221 17.23 -14.72 -6.34
N ILE A 222 17.85 -14.49 -7.50
CA ILE A 222 18.88 -13.45 -7.66
C ILE A 222 18.25 -12.06 -7.52
N CYS A 223 17.15 -11.80 -8.24
CA CYS A 223 16.42 -10.53 -8.16
C CYS A 223 15.99 -10.20 -6.72
N LEU A 224 15.45 -11.18 -5.98
CA LEU A 224 15.06 -10.98 -4.58
C LEU A 224 16.25 -10.72 -3.65
N LYS A 225 17.40 -11.38 -3.87
CA LYS A 225 18.63 -11.09 -3.12
C LYS A 225 19.11 -9.67 -3.38
N LEU A 226 19.15 -9.25 -4.64
CA LEU A 226 19.54 -7.89 -5.04
C LEU A 226 18.60 -6.84 -4.47
N LEU A 227 17.30 -7.06 -4.57
CA LEU A 227 16.28 -6.17 -4.00
C LEU A 227 16.44 -6.02 -2.48
N THR A 228 16.52 -7.13 -1.76
CA THR A 228 16.63 -7.11 -0.29
C THR A 228 17.95 -6.53 0.18
N PHE A 229 19.05 -6.78 -0.54
CA PHE A 229 20.35 -6.18 -0.27
C PHE A 229 20.29 -4.66 -0.43
N TYR A 230 19.81 -4.16 -1.57
CA TYR A 230 19.76 -2.73 -1.84
C TYR A 230 18.75 -2.00 -0.94
N PHE A 231 17.61 -2.65 -0.63
CA PHE A 231 16.67 -2.14 0.36
C PHE A 231 17.34 -1.94 1.72
N ARG A 232 18.10 -2.92 2.20
CA ARG A 232 18.86 -2.81 3.45
C ARG A 232 19.89 -1.70 3.40
N LEU A 233 20.61 -1.56 2.29
CA LEU A 233 21.58 -0.49 2.09
C LEU A 233 20.93 0.91 2.18
N ARG A 234 19.73 1.06 1.60
CA ARG A 234 18.99 2.33 1.55
C ARG A 234 18.25 2.69 2.84
N THR A 235 17.75 1.70 3.55
CA THR A 235 16.86 1.90 4.71
C THR A 235 17.48 1.52 6.04
N GLY A 236 18.59 0.79 6.04
CA GLY A 236 19.19 0.18 7.24
C GLY A 236 18.40 -1.02 7.78
N LYS A 237 17.25 -1.37 7.17
CA LYS A 237 16.31 -2.37 7.69
C LYS A 237 16.26 -3.62 6.81
N LYS A 238 15.97 -4.78 7.42
CA LYS A 238 15.75 -6.04 6.69
C LYS A 238 14.28 -6.09 6.22
N MET A 239 14.05 -6.20 4.91
CA MET A 239 12.72 -6.15 4.31
C MET A 239 11.73 -7.14 4.94
N VAL A 240 12.11 -8.39 5.17
CA VAL A 240 11.23 -9.43 5.73
C VAL A 240 10.82 -9.11 7.17
N GLN A 241 11.73 -8.56 7.98
CA GLN A 241 11.47 -8.21 9.38
C GLN A 241 10.58 -6.96 9.54
N GLN A 242 10.30 -6.26 8.46
CA GLN A 242 9.49 -5.06 8.44
C GLN A 242 8.13 -5.31 7.78
N GLY A 243 7.73 -6.57 7.56
CA GLY A 243 6.42 -6.91 7.01
C GLY A 243 5.29 -6.82 8.04
N PRO A 244 4.02 -6.75 7.59
CA PRO A 244 2.84 -6.71 8.45
C PRO A 244 2.79 -7.79 9.53
N LEU A 245 3.30 -9.00 9.26
CA LEU A 245 3.33 -10.08 10.25
C LEU A 245 4.11 -9.71 11.53
N SER A 246 5.10 -8.81 11.43
CA SER A 246 5.89 -8.37 12.59
C SER A 246 5.17 -7.32 13.44
N TYR A 247 4.08 -6.74 12.95
CA TYR A 247 3.35 -5.64 13.60
C TYR A 247 1.92 -6.01 14.00
N ILE A 248 1.29 -6.97 13.31
CA ILE A 248 -0.14 -7.26 13.47
C ILE A 248 -0.53 -7.65 14.90
N GLY A 249 0.35 -8.32 15.63
CA GLY A 249 0.14 -8.67 17.04
C GLY A 249 0.13 -7.49 18.01
N GLN A 250 0.60 -6.31 17.55
CA GLN A 250 0.63 -5.06 18.35
C GLN A 250 -0.61 -4.19 18.12
N LEU A 251 -1.43 -4.51 17.10
CA LEU A 251 -2.61 -3.74 16.78
C LEU A 251 -3.63 -3.82 17.92
N GLN A 252 -4.12 -2.66 18.37
CA GLN A 252 -5.13 -2.53 19.42
C GLN A 252 -6.51 -2.13 18.87
N LYS A 253 -6.57 -1.65 17.63
CA LYS A 253 -7.80 -1.17 16.99
C LYS A 253 -8.48 -2.29 16.22
N PRO A 254 -9.82 -2.27 16.08
CA PRO A 254 -10.55 -3.25 15.28
C PRO A 254 -10.06 -3.33 13.84
N ILE A 255 -10.02 -4.54 13.29
CA ILE A 255 -9.61 -4.79 11.91
C ILE A 255 -10.55 -5.75 11.19
N LEU A 256 -10.93 -5.39 9.96
CA LEU A 256 -11.55 -6.29 9.00
C LEU A 256 -10.49 -6.73 7.98
N PHE A 257 -10.23 -8.04 7.92
CA PHE A 257 -9.43 -8.64 6.85
C PHE A 257 -10.34 -9.06 5.70
N ILE A 258 -10.00 -8.64 4.49
CA ILE A 258 -10.68 -9.06 3.25
C ILE A 258 -9.68 -9.79 2.38
N TYR A 259 -10.00 -11.04 2.04
CA TYR A 259 -9.17 -11.87 1.17
C TYR A 259 -10.01 -12.63 0.15
N SER A 260 -9.39 -12.93 -1.00
CA SER A 260 -9.93 -13.84 -1.99
C SER A 260 -9.20 -15.18 -1.95
N LYS A 261 -9.93 -16.26 -2.16
CA LYS A 261 -9.33 -17.60 -2.36
C LYS A 261 -8.55 -17.70 -3.68
N GLN A 262 -8.73 -16.72 -4.59
CA GLN A 262 -8.02 -16.63 -5.88
C GLN A 262 -6.83 -15.68 -5.84
N ASP A 263 -6.52 -15.08 -4.67
CA ASP A 263 -5.39 -14.16 -4.54
C ASP A 263 -4.06 -14.94 -4.55
N ILE A 264 -3.27 -14.74 -5.59
CA ILE A 264 -1.96 -15.37 -5.75
C ILE A 264 -0.80 -14.49 -5.23
N TYR A 265 -1.07 -13.25 -4.86
CA TYR A 265 -0.06 -12.30 -4.35
C TYR A 265 -0.07 -12.24 -2.82
N SER A 266 -1.25 -12.15 -2.23
CA SER A 266 -1.50 -12.28 -0.79
C SER A 266 -2.23 -13.58 -0.54
N VAL A 267 -1.49 -14.69 -0.68
CA VAL A 267 -2.07 -16.04 -0.71
C VAL A 267 -2.89 -16.36 0.55
N PRO A 268 -3.99 -17.14 0.41
CA PRO A 268 -4.97 -17.37 1.48
C PRO A 268 -4.37 -17.83 2.81
N GLU A 269 -3.42 -18.76 2.78
CA GLU A 269 -2.77 -19.30 3.99
C GLU A 269 -2.02 -18.23 4.79
N LYS A 270 -1.50 -17.21 4.08
CA LYS A 270 -0.82 -16.08 4.70
C LYS A 270 -1.81 -15.06 5.25
N GLY A 271 -2.94 -14.88 4.58
CA GLY A 271 -4.06 -14.09 5.11
C GLY A 271 -4.58 -14.68 6.41
N GLN A 272 -4.77 -16.00 6.47
CA GLN A 272 -5.16 -16.71 7.68
C GLN A 272 -4.11 -16.55 8.80
N LEU A 273 -2.81 -16.65 8.48
CA LEU A 273 -1.74 -16.44 9.45
C LEU A 273 -1.78 -15.04 10.07
N LEU A 274 -2.02 -13.99 9.28
CA LEU A 274 -2.17 -12.62 9.81
C LEU A 274 -3.37 -12.52 10.75
N TYR A 275 -4.52 -13.11 10.35
CA TYR A 275 -5.71 -13.12 11.18
C TYR A 275 -5.44 -13.86 12.50
N ASP A 276 -4.83 -15.04 12.48
CA ASP A 276 -4.56 -15.83 13.68
C ASP A 276 -3.57 -15.11 14.63
N THR A 277 -2.61 -14.40 14.08
CA THR A 277 -1.58 -13.65 14.85
C THR A 277 -2.16 -12.37 15.49
N CYS A 278 -3.19 -11.78 14.89
CA CYS A 278 -3.83 -10.57 15.37
C CYS A 278 -4.54 -10.82 16.72
N GLN A 279 -4.33 -9.94 17.72
CA GLN A 279 -4.87 -10.11 19.07
C GLN A 279 -6.07 -9.19 19.39
N CYS A 280 -6.29 -8.15 18.58
CA CYS A 280 -7.40 -7.21 18.80
C CYS A 280 -8.75 -7.75 18.27
N LYS A 281 -9.82 -6.97 18.41
CA LYS A 281 -11.12 -7.25 17.80
C LYS A 281 -10.96 -7.33 16.30
N LYS A 282 -11.30 -8.47 15.71
CA LYS A 282 -11.00 -8.80 14.32
C LYS A 282 -12.12 -9.54 13.63
N GLN A 283 -12.28 -9.30 12.33
CA GLN A 283 -13.18 -10.02 11.46
C GLN A 283 -12.42 -10.45 10.20
N LEU A 284 -12.77 -11.63 9.65
CA LEU A 284 -12.16 -12.16 8.43
C LEU A 284 -13.27 -12.50 7.43
N ALA A 285 -13.21 -11.87 6.28
CA ALA A 285 -14.12 -12.09 5.16
C ALA A 285 -13.41 -12.77 4.00
N TRP A 286 -13.82 -13.98 3.71
CA TRP A 286 -13.37 -14.73 2.55
C TRP A 286 -14.31 -14.57 1.36
N PHE A 287 -13.73 -14.37 0.19
CA PHE A 287 -14.42 -14.29 -1.08
C PHE A 287 -13.91 -15.38 -2.03
N ASP A 288 -14.84 -16.03 -2.72
CA ASP A 288 -14.49 -17.11 -3.66
C ASP A 288 -14.01 -16.58 -5.02
N ARG A 289 -14.39 -15.34 -5.36
CA ARG A 289 -14.10 -14.70 -6.63
C ARG A 289 -13.34 -13.39 -6.46
N GLY A 290 -12.51 -13.08 -7.45
CA GLY A 290 -11.73 -11.85 -7.54
C GLY A 290 -10.25 -12.12 -7.29
N ALA A 291 -9.40 -11.71 -8.21
CA ALA A 291 -7.95 -11.69 -8.03
C ALA A 291 -7.56 -10.62 -6.99
N HIS A 292 -6.28 -10.51 -6.71
CA HIS A 292 -5.71 -9.51 -5.79
C HIS A 292 -6.24 -8.10 -6.06
N SER A 293 -6.76 -7.43 -5.05
CA SER A 293 -7.36 -6.08 -5.12
C SER A 293 -8.60 -5.96 -6.03
N LYS A 294 -9.19 -7.09 -6.48
CA LYS A 294 -10.37 -7.15 -7.35
C LYS A 294 -11.58 -7.84 -6.70
N VAL A 295 -11.52 -8.02 -5.38
CA VAL A 295 -12.60 -8.67 -4.64
C VAL A 295 -13.92 -7.93 -4.82
N ARG A 296 -13.91 -6.60 -4.65
CA ARG A 296 -15.12 -5.78 -4.72
C ARG A 296 -15.82 -5.84 -6.08
N ILE A 297 -15.08 -5.76 -7.20
CA ILE A 297 -15.70 -5.74 -8.53
C ILE A 297 -16.40 -7.06 -8.88
N ASN A 298 -15.95 -8.15 -8.32
CA ASN A 298 -16.52 -9.47 -8.50
C ASN A 298 -17.63 -9.82 -7.48
N ASN A 299 -17.79 -9.00 -6.42
CA ASN A 299 -18.69 -9.28 -5.29
C ASN A 299 -19.23 -7.98 -4.67
N THR A 300 -19.63 -7.00 -5.46
CA THR A 300 -19.88 -5.61 -5.01
C THR A 300 -20.81 -5.55 -3.79
N GLU A 301 -22.00 -6.16 -3.87
CA GLU A 301 -22.99 -6.11 -2.79
C GLU A 301 -22.48 -6.77 -1.50
N LYS A 302 -21.94 -7.99 -1.61
CA LYS A 302 -21.39 -8.72 -0.46
C LYS A 302 -20.22 -7.96 0.17
N TYR A 303 -19.34 -7.38 -0.64
CA TYR A 303 -18.20 -6.60 -0.17
C TYR A 303 -18.66 -5.34 0.58
N ASP A 304 -19.55 -4.57 -0.03
CA ASP A 304 -20.06 -3.33 0.55
C ASP A 304 -20.78 -3.61 1.89
N ASN A 305 -21.64 -4.61 1.95
CA ASN A 305 -22.33 -5.02 3.18
C ASN A 305 -21.34 -5.47 4.26
N THR A 306 -20.32 -6.28 3.89
CA THR A 306 -19.28 -6.71 4.84
C THR A 306 -18.55 -5.52 5.48
N VAL A 307 -18.23 -4.49 4.69
CA VAL A 307 -17.59 -3.27 5.21
C VAL A 307 -18.54 -2.48 6.10
N ILE A 308 -19.80 -2.29 5.67
CA ILE A 308 -20.82 -1.54 6.43
C ILE A 308 -21.09 -2.22 7.77
N ASP A 309 -21.31 -3.53 7.79
CA ASP A 309 -21.58 -4.30 9.00
C ASP A 309 -20.40 -4.23 9.97
N PHE A 310 -19.17 -4.40 9.46
CA PHE A 310 -17.96 -4.25 10.28
C PHE A 310 -17.88 -2.87 10.94
N LEU A 311 -18.15 -1.81 10.20
CA LEU A 311 -18.11 -0.44 10.72
C LEU A 311 -19.17 -0.22 11.81
N ALA A 312 -20.38 -0.72 11.59
CA ALA A 312 -21.48 -0.61 12.56
C ALA A 312 -21.20 -1.36 13.86
N GLU A 313 -20.69 -2.59 13.77
CA GLU A 313 -20.47 -3.47 14.93
C GLU A 313 -19.20 -3.16 15.71
N ASN A 314 -18.18 -2.60 15.07
CA ASN A 314 -16.83 -2.58 15.63
C ASN A 314 -16.24 -1.18 15.78
N VAL A 315 -16.76 -0.19 15.05
CA VAL A 315 -16.22 1.18 15.06
C VAL A 315 -17.24 2.17 15.64
N GLY A 316 -18.51 1.93 15.43
CA GLY A 316 -19.69 2.58 16.10
C GLY A 316 -19.75 4.07 15.90
#